data_e8f685d2322f2946b8e2a6f0e9daf806
#
_entry.id   e8f685d2322f2946b8e2a6f0e9daf806
#
_cell.length_a   1.000
_cell.length_b   1.000
_cell.length_c   1.000
_cell.angle_alpha   90.00
_cell.angle_beta   90.00
_cell.angle_gamma   90.00
#
_symmetry.space_group_name_H-M   'P 1'
#
loop_
_entity.id
_entity.type
_entity.pdbx_description
1 polymer ?
#
loop_
_entity_poly.entity_id
_entity_poly.type
_entity_poly.pdbx_seq_one_letter_code
_entity_poly.pdbx_strand_id
1 'polypeptide(L)'
;MKLRWRFGLAAALFLAVFSLYPQMKLWYERGAEWQGNYAYNDIDEVAYASYVKALIDGRPRKNDPYTGRDNSPETPQKESLFSIQFAAPYTLAIPARVLGIPATWMMTIGGALAAA
;
A
#
# COMPACT_ATOMS: atom_id res chain seq x y z
N MET A 1 -29.16 -22.34 5.90
CA MET A 1 -28.85 -21.55 4.72
C MET A 1 -27.58 -22.10 4.09
N LYS A 2 -27.65 -22.68 2.89
CA LYS A 2 -26.45 -23.17 2.20
C LYS A 2 -25.72 -21.95 1.62
N LEU A 3 -24.56 -21.62 2.17
CA LEU A 3 -23.72 -20.53 1.70
C LEU A 3 -23.27 -20.83 0.25
N ARG A 4 -23.61 -19.93 -0.67
CA ARG A 4 -23.27 -20.10 -2.10
C ARG A 4 -21.86 -19.56 -2.36
N TRP A 5 -20.85 -20.21 -1.82
CA TRP A 5 -19.44 -19.84 -1.92
C TRP A 5 -18.97 -19.49 -3.35
N ARG A 6 -19.55 -20.16 -4.35
CA ARG A 6 -19.19 -19.90 -5.75
C ARG A 6 -19.48 -18.48 -6.19
N PHE A 7 -20.62 -17.91 -5.76
CA PHE A 7 -20.95 -16.52 -6.09
C PHE A 7 -20.10 -15.53 -5.30
N GLY A 8 -19.82 -15.82 -4.03
CA GLY A 8 -18.91 -15.00 -3.23
C GLY A 8 -17.49 -14.97 -3.82
N LEU A 9 -16.97 -16.15 -4.21
CA LEU A 9 -15.65 -16.23 -4.83
C LEU A 9 -15.59 -15.50 -6.18
N ALA A 10 -16.64 -15.65 -7.01
CA ALA A 10 -16.71 -14.94 -8.30
C ALA A 10 -16.76 -13.41 -8.11
N ALA A 11 -17.54 -12.93 -7.14
CA ALA A 11 -17.61 -11.50 -6.80
C ALA A 11 -16.27 -10.98 -6.28
N ALA A 12 -15.63 -11.71 -5.36
CA ALA A 12 -14.31 -11.38 -4.82
C ALA A 12 -13.25 -11.29 -5.92
N LEU A 13 -13.21 -12.26 -6.81
CA LEU A 13 -12.28 -12.26 -7.95
C LEU A 13 -12.56 -11.07 -8.90
N PHE A 14 -13.81 -10.80 -9.19
CA PHE A 14 -14.20 -9.66 -10.03
C PHE A 14 -13.73 -8.34 -9.40
N LEU A 15 -13.98 -8.13 -8.11
CA LEU A 15 -13.56 -6.91 -7.40
C LEU A 15 -12.04 -6.78 -7.34
N ALA A 16 -11.33 -7.87 -7.08
CA ALA A 16 -9.86 -7.87 -7.10
C ALA A 16 -9.31 -7.49 -8.48
N VAL A 17 -9.81 -8.08 -9.55
CA VAL A 17 -9.39 -7.75 -10.92
C VAL A 17 -9.75 -6.32 -11.27
N PHE A 18 -10.94 -5.86 -10.89
CA PHE A 18 -11.38 -4.49 -11.13
C PHE A 18 -10.51 -3.47 -10.40
N SER A 19 -10.08 -3.76 -9.17
CA SER A 19 -9.19 -2.89 -8.40
C SER A 19 -7.78 -2.79 -9.00
N LEU A 20 -7.33 -3.83 -9.73
CA LEU A 20 -6.05 -3.82 -10.43
C LEU A 20 -6.08 -3.04 -11.75
N TYR A 21 -7.25 -2.75 -12.29
CA TYR A 21 -7.40 -2.15 -13.60
C TYR A 21 -6.60 -0.85 -13.81
N PRO A 22 -6.61 0.14 -12.87
CA PRO A 22 -5.85 1.37 -13.05
C PRO A 22 -4.34 1.12 -13.18
N GLN A 23 -3.80 0.20 -12.38
CA GLN A 23 -2.39 -0.16 -12.42
C GLN A 23 -2.02 -0.90 -13.71
N MET A 24 -2.86 -1.83 -14.15
CA MET A 24 -2.66 -2.56 -15.39
C MET A 24 -2.74 -1.63 -16.61
N LYS A 25 -3.69 -0.68 -16.59
CA LYS A 25 -3.82 0.34 -17.63
C LYS A 25 -2.57 1.22 -17.70
N LEU A 26 -2.10 1.72 -16.57
CA LEU A 26 -0.89 2.53 -16.50
C LEU A 26 0.33 1.77 -17.02
N TRP A 27 0.48 0.53 -16.63
CA TRP A 27 1.56 -0.34 -17.12
C TRP A 27 1.47 -0.56 -18.63
N TYR A 28 0.28 -0.84 -19.16
CA TYR A 28 0.05 -1.03 -20.59
C TYR A 28 0.35 0.24 -21.41
N GLU A 29 -0.12 1.41 -20.96
CA GLU A 29 0.08 2.70 -21.63
C GLU A 29 1.56 3.14 -21.62
N ARG A 30 2.27 2.88 -20.55
CA ARG A 30 3.69 3.22 -20.41
C ARG A 30 4.63 2.21 -21.08
N GLY A 31 4.23 0.97 -21.20
CA GLY A 31 5.04 -0.06 -21.83
C GLY A 31 6.48 -0.10 -21.32
N ALA A 32 7.45 0.07 -22.20
CA ALA A 32 8.87 0.05 -21.86
C ALA A 32 9.34 1.27 -21.04
N GLU A 33 8.56 2.35 -21.02
CA GLU A 33 8.87 3.56 -20.22
C GLU A 33 8.37 3.45 -18.77
N TRP A 34 7.69 2.37 -18.42
CA TRP A 34 7.21 2.16 -17.07
C TRP A 34 8.36 1.91 -16.09
N GLN A 35 8.44 2.72 -15.05
CA GLN A 35 9.51 2.70 -14.07
C GLN A 35 9.03 2.33 -12.66
N GLY A 36 8.01 1.47 -12.56
CA GLY A 36 7.45 1.07 -11.27
C GLY A 36 6.46 2.07 -10.68
N ASN A 37 5.93 2.97 -11.49
CA ASN A 37 4.97 3.98 -11.05
C ASN A 37 3.68 3.34 -10.55
N TYR A 38 3.11 3.93 -9.49
CA TYR A 38 1.85 3.51 -8.90
C TYR A 38 0.69 4.35 -9.42
N ALA A 39 -0.38 3.68 -9.87
CA ALA A 39 -1.61 4.34 -10.30
C ALA A 39 -2.47 4.66 -9.07
N TYR A 40 -2.28 5.82 -8.47
CA TYR A 40 -3.09 6.27 -7.34
C TYR A 40 -4.34 7.01 -7.82
N ASN A 41 -5.43 6.88 -7.06
CA ASN A 41 -6.69 7.56 -7.33
C ASN A 41 -6.87 8.81 -6.47
N ASP A 42 -6.19 8.88 -5.33
CA ASP A 42 -6.28 9.96 -4.36
C ASP A 42 -4.87 10.37 -3.89
N ILE A 43 -4.71 11.66 -3.57
CA ILE A 43 -3.45 12.20 -3.05
C ILE A 43 -3.06 11.56 -1.71
N ASP A 44 -4.02 11.13 -0.93
CA ASP A 44 -3.78 10.47 0.35
C ASP A 44 -3.08 9.12 0.18
N GLU A 45 -3.32 8.41 -0.92
CA GLU A 45 -2.63 7.15 -1.22
C GLU A 45 -1.12 7.34 -1.36
N VAL A 46 -0.69 8.50 -1.89
CA VAL A 46 0.74 8.82 -2.01
C VAL A 46 1.40 8.93 -0.63
N ALA A 47 0.71 9.57 0.31
CA ALA A 47 1.20 9.69 1.68
C ALA A 47 1.26 8.34 2.39
N TYR A 48 0.23 7.49 2.23
CA TYR A 48 0.24 6.12 2.75
C TYR A 48 1.33 5.25 2.12
N ALA A 49 1.52 5.35 0.81
CA ALA A 49 2.59 4.64 0.11
C ALA A 49 3.98 5.06 0.62
N SER A 50 4.18 6.35 0.85
CA SER A 50 5.42 6.90 1.42
C SER A 50 5.64 6.40 2.85
N TYR A 51 4.58 6.33 3.66
CA TYR A 51 4.66 5.79 5.01
C TYR A 51 4.98 4.28 5.02
N VAL A 52 4.31 3.49 4.17
CA VAL A 52 4.61 2.06 3.99
C VAL A 52 6.05 1.86 3.55
N LYS A 53 6.54 2.67 2.60
CA LYS A 53 7.93 2.63 2.15
C LYS A 53 8.91 2.90 3.30
N ALA A 54 8.63 3.90 4.12
CA ALA A 54 9.44 4.22 5.28
C ALA A 54 9.52 3.05 6.28
N LEU A 55 8.40 2.34 6.51
CA LEU A 55 8.37 1.16 7.36
C LEU A 55 9.12 -0.04 6.74
N ILE A 56 9.03 -0.24 5.44
CA ILE A 56 9.81 -1.25 4.70
C ILE A 56 11.30 -0.99 4.87
N ASP A 57 11.74 0.26 4.82
CA ASP A 57 13.12 0.68 5.02
C ASP A 57 13.59 0.58 6.49
N GLY A 58 12.69 0.21 7.39
CA GLY A 58 12.99 0.02 8.81
C GLY A 58 12.98 1.30 9.62
N ARG A 59 12.40 2.38 9.10
CA ARG A 59 12.21 3.62 9.85
C ARG A 59 11.20 3.44 10.98
N PRO A 60 11.28 4.22 12.07
CA PRO A 60 10.41 4.06 13.23
C PRO A 60 8.95 4.36 12.89
N ARG A 61 8.03 3.79 13.66
CA ARG A 61 6.58 4.03 13.52
C ARG A 61 6.21 5.52 13.52
N LYS A 62 6.85 6.31 14.40
CA LYS A 62 6.70 7.76 14.45
C LYS A 62 7.63 8.44 13.43
N ASN A 63 7.42 8.21 12.16
CA ASN A 63 8.05 8.98 11.11
C ASN A 63 7.03 9.90 10.44
N ASP A 64 7.52 10.97 9.84
CA ASP A 64 6.70 11.87 9.06
C ASP A 64 6.93 11.60 7.57
N PRO A 65 5.93 11.04 6.86
CA PRO A 65 6.08 10.74 5.44
C PRO A 65 6.20 11.98 4.55
N TYR A 66 5.78 13.15 5.03
CA TYR A 66 5.86 14.39 4.26
C TYR A 66 7.23 15.06 4.33
N THR A 67 7.85 15.06 5.52
CA THR A 67 9.14 15.72 5.73
C THR A 67 10.33 14.75 5.72
N GLY A 68 10.04 13.45 5.80
CA GLY A 68 11.07 12.42 5.90
C GLY A 68 11.78 12.37 7.26
N ARG A 69 11.25 13.03 8.29
CA ARG A 69 11.84 13.04 9.62
C ARG A 69 11.45 11.82 10.43
N ASP A 70 12.39 11.30 11.17
CA ASP A 70 12.19 10.23 12.13
C ASP A 70 12.09 10.76 13.55
N ASN A 71 11.41 10.00 14.41
CA ASN A 71 11.39 10.28 15.83
C ASN A 71 12.74 9.92 16.46
N SER A 72 13.39 10.89 17.06
CA SER A 72 14.62 10.72 17.81
C SER A 72 14.58 11.56 19.10
N PRO A 73 15.47 11.30 20.08
CA PRO A 73 15.58 12.13 21.27
C PRO A 73 15.85 13.61 20.97
N GLU A 74 16.61 13.89 19.90
CA GLU A 74 16.97 15.25 19.47
C GLU A 74 15.82 15.93 18.70
N THR A 75 15.03 15.13 17.98
CA THR A 75 13.92 15.61 17.15
C THR A 75 12.66 14.80 17.41
N PRO A 76 12.02 14.95 18.57
CA PRO A 76 10.84 14.16 18.92
C PRO A 76 9.68 14.49 17.99
N GLN A 77 9.09 13.47 17.39
CA GLN A 77 7.93 13.59 16.51
C GLN A 77 6.65 13.39 17.32
N LYS A 78 5.64 14.21 17.03
CA LYS A 78 4.29 14.01 17.57
C LYS A 78 3.63 12.79 16.88
N GLU A 79 2.65 12.19 17.55
CA GLU A 79 1.79 11.20 16.88
C GLU A 79 1.08 11.85 15.70
N SER A 80 1.21 11.23 14.54
CA SER A 80 0.49 11.59 13.32
C SER A 80 -0.65 10.61 13.07
N LEU A 81 -1.55 10.97 12.17
CA LEU A 81 -2.60 10.05 11.73
C LEU A 81 -2.02 8.70 11.28
N PHE A 82 -0.91 8.72 10.55
CA PHE A 82 -0.23 7.52 10.07
C PHE A 82 0.34 6.67 11.22
N SER A 83 0.99 7.31 12.19
CA SER A 83 1.57 6.59 13.34
C SER A 83 0.51 6.03 14.29
N ILE A 84 -0.68 6.62 14.36
CA ILE A 84 -1.82 6.09 15.12
C ILE A 84 -2.45 4.91 14.39
N GLN A 85 -2.64 5.02 13.08
CA GLN A 85 -3.25 3.98 12.23
C GLN A 85 -2.21 2.97 11.70
N PHE A 86 -1.19 2.68 12.46
CA PHE A 86 -0.04 1.90 12.02
C PHE A 86 -0.36 0.45 11.63
N ALA A 87 -1.43 -0.14 12.13
CA ALA A 87 -1.74 -1.55 11.94
C ALA A 87 -1.86 -1.92 10.45
N ALA A 88 -2.67 -1.20 9.68
CA ALA A 88 -2.83 -1.45 8.26
C ALA A 88 -1.53 -1.27 7.45
N PRO A 89 -0.77 -0.17 7.58
CA PRO A 89 0.55 -0.05 6.96
C PRO A 89 1.53 -1.17 7.31
N TYR A 90 1.57 -1.64 8.55
CA TYR A 90 2.45 -2.75 8.94
C TYR A 90 2.04 -4.09 8.33
N THR A 91 0.75 -4.34 8.09
CA THR A 91 0.31 -5.55 7.39
C THR A 91 0.84 -5.62 5.96
N LEU A 92 1.15 -4.48 5.35
CA LEU A 92 1.79 -4.39 4.04
C LEU A 92 3.32 -4.35 4.16
N ALA A 93 3.85 -3.56 5.08
CA ALA A 93 5.29 -3.32 5.19
C ALA A 93 6.08 -4.56 5.64
N ILE A 94 5.55 -5.34 6.59
CA ILE A 94 6.25 -6.53 7.09
C ILE A 94 6.46 -7.58 5.99
N PRO A 95 5.41 -8.08 5.31
CA PRO A 95 5.63 -9.03 4.22
C PRO A 95 6.41 -8.44 3.06
N ALA A 96 6.22 -7.15 2.73
CA ALA A 96 6.99 -6.49 1.70
C ALA A 96 8.50 -6.49 2.00
N ARG A 97 8.87 -6.19 3.24
CA ARG A 97 10.27 -6.22 3.68
C ARG A 97 10.87 -7.63 3.65
N VAL A 98 10.11 -8.62 4.12
CA VAL A 98 10.57 -10.02 4.15
C VAL A 98 10.76 -10.58 2.75
N LEU A 99 9.85 -10.25 1.83
CA LEU A 99 9.85 -10.76 0.45
C LEU A 99 10.63 -9.87 -0.54
N GLY A 100 11.12 -8.71 -0.12
CA GLY A 100 11.80 -7.76 -1.00
C GLY A 100 10.87 -7.10 -2.03
N ILE A 101 9.57 -6.97 -1.71
CA ILE A 101 8.58 -6.39 -2.62
C ILE A 101 8.56 -4.86 -2.46
N PRO A 102 8.67 -4.07 -3.54
CA PRO A 102 8.54 -2.61 -3.47
C PRO A 102 7.18 -2.15 -2.93
N ALA A 103 7.16 -1.00 -2.23
CA ALA A 103 5.94 -0.45 -1.61
C ALA A 103 4.78 -0.28 -2.62
N THR A 104 5.07 0.19 -3.84
CA THR A 104 4.08 0.39 -4.90
C THR A 104 3.38 -0.91 -5.31
N TRP A 105 4.13 -1.99 -5.45
CA TRP A 105 3.58 -3.31 -5.72
C TRP A 105 2.76 -3.85 -4.54
N MET A 106 3.27 -3.64 -3.32
CA MET A 106 2.57 -4.09 -2.12
C MET A 106 1.26 -3.34 -1.89
N MET A 107 1.20 -2.04 -2.21
CA MET A 107 -0.04 -1.27 -2.20
C MET A 107 -1.05 -1.79 -3.23
N THR A 108 -0.59 -2.13 -4.43
CA THR A 108 -1.44 -2.71 -5.49
C THR A 108 -2.02 -4.06 -5.07
N ILE A 109 -1.18 -4.96 -4.56
CA ILE A 109 -1.59 -6.28 -4.07
C ILE A 109 -2.54 -6.15 -2.88
N GLY A 110 -2.19 -5.30 -1.92
CA GLY A 110 -3.01 -5.04 -0.73
C GLY A 110 -4.38 -4.49 -1.09
N GLY A 111 -4.46 -3.57 -2.03
CA GLY A 111 -5.72 -3.03 -2.56
C GLY A 111 -6.58 -4.11 -3.21
N ALA A 112 -5.99 -4.98 -4.02
CA ALA A 112 -6.71 -6.10 -4.65
C ALA A 112 -7.24 -7.11 -3.61
N LEU A 113 -6.44 -7.43 -2.60
CA LEU A 113 -6.86 -8.32 -1.51
C LEU A 113 -7.94 -7.71 -0.64
N ALA A 114 -7.87 -6.41 -0.37
CA ALA A 114 -8.89 -5.70 0.41
C ALA A 114 -10.22 -5.55 -0.34
N ALA A 115 -10.18 -5.51 -1.68
CA ALA A 115 -11.37 -5.44 -2.51
C ALA A 115 -12.08 -6.81 -2.65
N ALA A 116 -11.34 -7.90 -2.51
CA ALA A 116 -11.86 -9.26 -2.62
C ALA A 116 -12.70 -9.68 -1.41
#